data_b33b5be6a6ff3bd743a5017884a2ef96
#
_entry.id   b33b5be6a6ff3bd743a5017884a2ef96
#
_cell.length_a   1.000
_cell.length_b   1.000
_cell.length_c   1.000
_cell.angle_alpha   90.00
_cell.angle_beta   90.00
_cell.angle_gamma   90.00
#
_symmetry.space_group_name_H-M   'P 1'
#
loop_
_entity.id
_entity.type
_entity.pdbx_description
1 polymer ?
#
loop_
_entity_poly.entity_id
_entity_poly.type
_entity_poly.pdbx_seq_one_letter_code
_entity_poly.pdbx_strand_id
1 'polypeptide(L)'
;AEFNKRRELALKAMDDSGKWGFLMSQGILISDQPSMPPQAKVAHMYPGQGSQYVGMTNDLARRFTGVGQVWAKADLTMVDVLDGETLSSFVLRENLTDEEKKEAEYKLKQTEYTQPAMLTADLAIEAALNAHGHKPDMVAGHSLGEYAALMSAGILDMDGALRAAAARGTEMGSVEIDDKGLMASVTAPYERIAEIIEEVDGYVIAANKNSPKMTVIAGETEPVRAAMSKFEAEGFQTVA
;
A
#
# COMPACT_ATOMS: atom_id res chain seq x y z
N ALA A 1 16.05 16.63 17.57
CA ALA A 1 16.09 15.77 18.79
C ALA A 1 15.96 14.29 18.41
N GLU A 2 14.92 13.90 17.67
CA GLU A 2 14.64 12.49 17.31
C GLU A 2 15.75 11.84 16.48
N PHE A 3 16.30 12.55 15.47
CA PHE A 3 17.41 12.05 14.66
C PHE A 3 18.65 11.72 15.52
N ASN A 4 19.01 12.59 16.46
CA ASN A 4 20.16 12.35 17.33
C ASN A 4 19.96 11.13 18.24
N LYS A 5 18.73 10.94 18.76
CA LYS A 5 18.37 9.76 19.56
C LYS A 5 18.52 8.47 18.74
N ARG A 6 17.98 8.44 17.52
CA ARG A 6 18.10 7.28 16.62
C ARG A 6 19.54 7.01 16.23
N ARG A 7 20.32 8.06 15.95
CA ARG A 7 21.75 7.92 15.65
C ARG A 7 22.52 7.32 16.83
N GLU A 8 22.25 7.75 18.07
CA GLU A 8 22.90 7.17 19.25
C GLU A 8 22.52 5.69 19.45
N LEU A 9 21.27 5.32 19.23
CA LEU A 9 20.85 3.94 19.28
C LEU A 9 21.55 3.09 18.22
N ALA A 10 21.65 3.59 16.99
CA ALA A 10 22.38 2.92 15.92
C ALA A 10 23.87 2.72 16.29
N LEU A 11 24.53 3.76 16.75
CA LEU A 11 25.96 3.69 17.13
C LEU A 11 26.23 2.68 18.27
N LYS A 12 25.32 2.59 19.26
CA LYS A 12 25.44 1.63 20.37
C LYS A 12 25.20 0.17 19.96
N ALA A 13 24.62 -0.06 18.80
CA ALA A 13 24.29 -1.39 18.32
C ALA A 13 25.13 -1.82 17.10
N MET A 14 26.04 -0.96 16.61
CA MET A 14 26.83 -1.28 15.40
C MET A 14 27.60 -2.59 15.53
N ASP A 15 28.15 -2.87 16.71
CA ASP A 15 28.95 -4.07 16.97
C ASP A 15 28.11 -5.26 17.50
N ASP A 16 26.78 -5.13 17.54
CA ASP A 16 25.87 -6.16 18.09
C ASP A 16 24.72 -6.42 17.13
N SER A 17 24.96 -7.28 16.15
CA SER A 17 23.96 -7.65 15.14
C SER A 17 22.68 -8.28 15.71
N GLY A 18 22.75 -8.85 16.93
CA GLY A 18 21.58 -9.39 17.63
C GLY A 18 20.54 -8.31 17.94
N LYS A 19 20.92 -7.04 18.01
CA LYS A 19 20.01 -5.91 18.26
C LYS A 19 19.41 -5.30 16.99
N TRP A 20 19.89 -5.65 15.81
CA TRP A 20 19.49 -5.00 14.56
C TRP A 20 18.04 -5.24 14.20
N GLY A 21 17.51 -6.45 14.47
CA GLY A 21 16.08 -6.76 14.28
C GLY A 21 15.16 -5.87 15.11
N PHE A 22 15.53 -5.60 16.37
CA PHE A 22 14.78 -4.68 17.22
C PHE A 22 14.87 -3.22 16.70
N LEU A 23 16.07 -2.80 16.29
CA LEU A 23 16.27 -1.44 15.74
C LEU A 23 15.49 -1.25 14.44
N MET A 24 15.37 -2.28 13.61
CA MET A 24 14.59 -2.22 12.37
C MET A 24 13.11 -1.92 12.67
N SER A 25 12.53 -2.49 13.72
CA SER A 25 11.17 -2.15 14.17
C SER A 25 11.02 -0.70 14.63
N GLN A 26 12.12 -0.03 14.98
CA GLN A 26 12.19 1.39 15.33
C GLN A 26 12.50 2.30 14.12
N GLY A 27 12.51 1.75 12.90
CA GLY A 27 12.87 2.48 11.70
C GLY A 27 14.37 2.82 11.59
N ILE A 28 15.24 2.03 12.24
CA ILE A 28 16.69 2.15 12.17
C ILE A 28 17.23 0.92 11.45
N LEU A 29 17.72 1.13 10.23
CA LEU A 29 18.32 0.07 9.42
C LEU A 29 19.85 0.14 9.54
N ILE A 30 20.47 -0.98 9.88
CA ILE A 30 21.94 -1.17 9.93
C ILE A 30 22.27 -2.33 8.98
N SER A 31 23.32 -2.16 8.20
CA SER A 31 23.86 -3.20 7.33
C SER A 31 25.38 -3.24 7.45
N ASP A 32 25.93 -4.43 7.55
CA ASP A 32 27.38 -4.72 7.47
C ASP A 32 27.78 -5.08 6.03
N GLN A 33 26.80 -5.15 5.13
CA GLN A 33 27.07 -5.39 3.74
C GLN A 33 27.68 -4.14 3.10
N PRO A 34 28.61 -4.29 2.16
CA PRO A 34 29.13 -3.17 1.40
C PRO A 34 27.99 -2.43 0.69
N SER A 35 28.17 -1.12 0.49
CA SER A 35 27.26 -0.34 -0.35
C SER A 35 26.98 -1.05 -1.66
N MET A 36 25.77 -0.89 -2.20
CA MET A 36 25.37 -1.51 -3.47
C MET A 36 26.46 -1.34 -4.53
N PRO A 37 26.78 -2.40 -5.29
CA PRO A 37 27.70 -2.27 -6.42
C PRO A 37 27.23 -1.15 -7.36
N PRO A 38 28.15 -0.41 -8.01
CA PRO A 38 27.76 0.67 -8.92
C PRO A 38 26.79 0.26 -10.05
N GLN A 39 26.81 -1.02 -10.42
CA GLN A 39 25.94 -1.63 -11.42
C GLN A 39 24.70 -2.31 -10.83
N ALA A 40 24.44 -2.17 -9.54
CA ALA A 40 23.24 -2.72 -8.93
C ALA A 40 22.00 -2.03 -9.51
N LYS A 41 21.01 -2.84 -9.83
CA LYS A 41 19.74 -2.36 -10.38
C LYS A 41 18.75 -2.03 -9.27
N VAL A 42 17.98 -0.96 -9.47
CA VAL A 42 16.96 -0.48 -8.54
C VAL A 42 15.59 -0.86 -9.06
N ALA A 43 14.80 -1.52 -8.22
CA ALA A 43 13.40 -1.77 -8.50
C ALA A 43 12.54 -0.85 -7.62
N HIS A 44 11.62 -0.09 -8.22
CA HIS A 44 10.55 0.56 -7.47
C HIS A 44 9.35 -0.39 -7.39
N MET A 45 8.83 -0.57 -6.18
CA MET A 45 7.66 -1.39 -5.92
C MET A 45 6.55 -0.51 -5.36
N TYR A 46 5.38 -0.55 -6.01
CA TYR A 46 4.24 0.30 -5.67
C TYR A 46 3.19 -0.53 -4.92
N PRO A 47 2.79 -0.09 -3.70
CA PRO A 47 1.78 -0.77 -2.92
C PRO A 47 0.38 -0.58 -3.50
N GLY A 48 -0.54 -1.43 -3.07
CA GLY A 48 -1.95 -1.33 -3.40
C GLY A 48 -2.81 -0.75 -2.28
N GLN A 49 -4.12 -0.90 -2.44
CA GLN A 49 -5.11 -0.53 -1.41
C GLN A 49 -4.84 -1.26 -0.10
N GLY A 50 -5.02 -0.56 1.02
CA GLY A 50 -4.70 -1.01 2.38
C GLY A 50 -3.51 -0.29 3.00
N SER A 51 -2.70 0.41 2.20
CA SER A 51 -1.54 1.17 2.67
C SER A 51 -1.84 2.65 2.95
N GLN A 52 -3.07 3.13 2.67
CA GLN A 52 -3.48 4.52 2.81
C GLN A 52 -3.65 4.95 4.27
N TYR A 53 -3.35 6.20 4.54
CA TYR A 53 -3.64 6.87 5.80
C TYR A 53 -3.74 8.39 5.61
N VAL A 54 -4.52 9.04 6.45
CA VAL A 54 -4.66 10.51 6.43
C VAL A 54 -3.33 11.16 6.81
N GLY A 55 -2.89 12.12 6.01
CA GLY A 55 -1.59 12.77 6.16
C GLY A 55 -0.43 12.06 5.44
N MET A 56 -0.70 11.00 4.69
CA MET A 56 0.34 10.36 3.87
C MET A 56 0.96 11.39 2.92
N THR A 57 2.30 11.42 2.87
CA THR A 57 3.11 12.37 2.12
C THR A 57 3.09 13.85 2.57
N ASN A 58 2.40 14.24 3.65
CA ASN A 58 2.39 15.62 4.16
C ASN A 58 3.79 16.20 4.34
N ASP A 59 4.66 15.48 5.04
CA ASP A 59 6.04 15.92 5.29
C ASP A 59 6.85 16.09 3.99
N LEU A 60 6.60 15.22 3.01
CA LEU A 60 7.24 15.30 1.71
C LEU A 60 6.71 16.49 0.90
N ALA A 61 5.40 16.70 0.89
CA ALA A 61 4.77 17.83 0.17
C ALA A 61 5.27 19.19 0.68
N ARG A 62 5.54 19.31 1.99
CA ARG A 62 6.13 20.53 2.56
C ARG A 62 7.59 20.75 2.20
N ARG A 63 8.35 19.67 2.00
CA ARG A 63 9.80 19.73 1.77
C ARG A 63 10.17 19.76 0.30
N PHE A 64 9.37 19.14 -0.55
CA PHE A 64 9.67 18.92 -1.96
C PHE A 64 8.56 19.48 -2.84
N THR A 65 8.87 20.57 -3.55
CA THR A 65 7.92 21.21 -4.48
C THR A 65 7.34 20.22 -5.49
N GLY A 66 8.14 19.28 -6.00
CA GLY A 66 7.68 18.26 -6.95
C GLY A 66 6.58 17.37 -6.39
N VAL A 67 6.62 17.06 -5.08
CA VAL A 67 5.55 16.30 -4.41
C VAL A 67 4.25 17.09 -4.38
N GLY A 68 4.31 18.37 -4.00
CA GLY A 68 3.15 19.26 -4.02
C GLY A 68 2.56 19.44 -5.43
N GLN A 69 3.40 19.48 -6.46
CA GLN A 69 2.96 19.57 -7.85
C GLN A 69 2.22 18.30 -8.32
N VAL A 70 2.63 17.12 -7.86
CA VAL A 70 1.92 15.85 -8.16
C VAL A 70 0.50 15.90 -7.56
N TRP A 71 0.36 16.29 -6.28
CA TRP A 71 -0.95 16.44 -5.65
C TRP A 71 -1.82 17.49 -6.34
N ALA A 72 -1.27 18.66 -6.66
CA ALA A 72 -2.01 19.71 -7.36
C ALA A 72 -2.49 19.26 -8.75
N LYS A 73 -1.67 18.49 -9.48
CA LYS A 73 -2.09 17.92 -10.77
C LYS A 73 -3.17 16.86 -10.58
N ALA A 74 -3.05 15.99 -9.57
CA ALA A 74 -4.08 15.01 -9.27
C ALA A 74 -5.42 15.66 -8.90
N ASP A 75 -5.39 16.74 -8.11
CA ASP A 75 -6.59 17.50 -7.76
C ASP A 75 -7.30 18.06 -9.00
N LEU A 76 -6.53 18.66 -9.93
CA LEU A 76 -7.07 19.17 -11.19
C LEU A 76 -7.68 18.06 -12.07
N THR A 77 -7.06 16.89 -12.09
CA THR A 77 -7.56 15.73 -12.85
C THR A 77 -8.84 15.15 -12.26
N MET A 78 -8.95 15.17 -10.91
CA MET A 78 -9.97 14.44 -10.19
C MET A 78 -11.16 15.29 -9.74
N VAL A 79 -11.07 16.62 -9.78
CA VAL A 79 -12.12 17.50 -9.26
C VAL A 79 -13.50 17.30 -9.90
N ASP A 80 -13.53 16.97 -11.18
CA ASP A 80 -14.78 16.67 -11.91
C ASP A 80 -15.29 15.23 -11.66
N VAL A 81 -14.43 14.32 -11.24
CA VAL A 81 -14.75 12.93 -10.91
C VAL A 81 -15.24 12.81 -9.46
N LEU A 82 -14.77 13.70 -8.59
CA LEU A 82 -15.06 13.71 -7.15
C LEU A 82 -16.07 14.82 -6.75
N ASP A 83 -16.99 15.17 -7.65
CA ASP A 83 -18.07 16.14 -7.39
C ASP A 83 -17.58 17.50 -6.85
N GLY A 84 -16.46 17.97 -7.34
CA GLY A 84 -15.86 19.26 -6.95
C GLY A 84 -14.89 19.19 -5.77
N GLU A 85 -14.70 18.03 -5.19
CA GLU A 85 -13.68 17.84 -4.13
C GLU A 85 -12.30 17.55 -4.71
N THR A 86 -11.27 17.83 -3.92
CA THR A 86 -9.88 17.52 -4.27
C THR A 86 -9.33 16.42 -3.39
N LEU A 87 -8.45 15.57 -3.95
CA LEU A 87 -7.79 14.50 -3.20
C LEU A 87 -6.99 15.05 -2.02
N SER A 88 -6.29 16.16 -2.21
CA SER A 88 -5.49 16.79 -1.17
C SER A 88 -6.34 17.29 0.01
N SER A 89 -7.59 17.66 -0.20
CA SER A 89 -8.47 18.22 0.83
C SER A 89 -8.81 17.23 1.96
N PHE A 90 -8.77 15.94 1.70
CA PHE A 90 -9.02 14.90 2.71
C PHE A 90 -7.80 14.02 3.01
N VAL A 91 -6.78 14.04 2.15
CA VAL A 91 -5.55 13.27 2.37
C VAL A 91 -4.48 14.10 3.08
N LEU A 92 -4.14 15.30 2.54
CA LEU A 92 -3.08 16.15 3.08
C LEU A 92 -3.61 17.03 4.24
N ARG A 93 -4.13 16.40 5.27
CA ARG A 93 -4.70 17.10 6.44
C ARG A 93 -3.79 16.98 7.65
N GLU A 94 -3.76 18.05 8.46
CA GLU A 94 -2.96 18.16 9.67
C GLU A 94 -3.78 18.78 10.80
N ASN A 95 -3.34 18.56 12.03
CA ASN A 95 -3.95 19.15 13.25
C ASN A 95 -5.46 18.89 13.36
N LEU A 96 -5.90 17.70 12.93
CA LEU A 96 -7.29 17.29 12.99
C LEU A 96 -7.73 17.00 14.42
N THR A 97 -8.97 17.35 14.73
CA THR A 97 -9.67 16.79 15.90
C THR A 97 -9.92 15.29 15.70
N ASP A 98 -10.27 14.58 16.77
CA ASP A 98 -10.53 13.13 16.68
C ASP A 98 -11.73 12.82 15.75
N GLU A 99 -12.75 13.69 15.74
CA GLU A 99 -13.91 13.58 14.85
C GLU A 99 -13.52 13.79 13.40
N GLU A 100 -12.82 14.87 13.07
CA GLU A 100 -12.35 15.16 11.71
C GLU A 100 -11.43 14.07 11.19
N LYS A 101 -10.60 13.49 12.05
CA LYS A 101 -9.72 12.39 11.69
C LYS A 101 -10.52 11.13 11.32
N LYS A 102 -11.52 10.78 12.13
CA LYS A 102 -12.41 9.63 11.84
C LYS A 102 -13.16 9.81 10.53
N GLU A 103 -13.68 11.03 10.28
CA GLU A 103 -14.37 11.35 9.02
C GLU A 103 -13.44 11.20 7.80
N ALA A 104 -12.25 11.78 7.87
CA ALA A 104 -11.25 11.67 6.79
C ALA A 104 -10.79 10.22 6.57
N GLU A 105 -10.56 9.46 7.64
CA GLU A 105 -10.23 8.04 7.56
C GLU A 105 -11.37 7.21 6.97
N TYR A 106 -12.62 7.50 7.35
CA TYR A 106 -13.79 6.83 6.80
C TYR A 106 -13.91 7.10 5.30
N LYS A 107 -13.76 8.35 4.88
CA LYS A 107 -13.78 8.74 3.48
C LYS A 107 -12.64 8.05 2.70
N LEU A 108 -11.44 8.09 3.24
CA LEU A 108 -10.27 7.47 2.61
C LEU A 108 -10.33 5.93 2.56
N LYS A 109 -11.27 5.29 3.25
CA LYS A 109 -11.54 3.85 3.12
C LYS A 109 -12.45 3.50 1.94
N GLN A 110 -13.22 4.47 1.44
CA GLN A 110 -14.08 4.22 0.28
C GLN A 110 -13.21 4.03 -0.97
N THR A 111 -13.49 2.98 -1.74
CA THR A 111 -12.61 2.50 -2.82
C THR A 111 -12.41 3.56 -3.91
N GLU A 112 -13.45 4.32 -4.23
CA GLU A 112 -13.45 5.41 -5.20
C GLU A 112 -12.51 6.58 -4.80
N TYR A 113 -12.31 6.81 -3.51
CA TYR A 113 -11.35 7.80 -2.98
C TYR A 113 -9.97 7.20 -2.72
N THR A 114 -9.93 5.96 -2.20
CA THR A 114 -8.66 5.28 -1.89
C THR A 114 -7.78 5.13 -3.10
N GLN A 115 -8.36 4.66 -4.22
CA GLN A 115 -7.55 4.27 -5.37
C GLN A 115 -6.82 5.46 -6.00
N PRO A 116 -7.47 6.57 -6.36
CA PRO A 116 -6.75 7.72 -6.90
C PRO A 116 -5.83 8.39 -5.87
N ALA A 117 -6.20 8.38 -4.57
CA ALA A 117 -5.35 8.95 -3.52
C ALA A 117 -4.05 8.15 -3.33
N MET A 118 -4.11 6.82 -3.31
CA MET A 118 -2.94 5.95 -3.23
C MET A 118 -2.03 6.11 -4.44
N LEU A 119 -2.61 6.08 -5.64
CA LEU A 119 -1.86 6.27 -6.87
C LEU A 119 -1.13 7.62 -6.88
N THR A 120 -1.80 8.68 -6.39
CA THR A 120 -1.17 10.01 -6.26
C THR A 120 -0.03 9.99 -5.25
N ALA A 121 -0.19 9.31 -4.11
CA ALA A 121 0.87 9.19 -3.10
C ALA A 121 2.09 8.42 -3.64
N ASP A 122 1.88 7.34 -4.36
CA ASP A 122 2.95 6.56 -5.00
C ASP A 122 3.78 7.43 -5.94
N LEU A 123 3.13 8.20 -6.80
CA LEU A 123 3.79 9.11 -7.72
C LEU A 123 4.47 10.29 -7.01
N ALA A 124 3.87 10.79 -5.96
CA ALA A 124 4.44 11.85 -5.14
C ALA A 124 5.75 11.41 -4.47
N ILE A 125 5.78 10.17 -3.95
CA ILE A 125 7.00 9.56 -3.38
C ILE A 125 8.04 9.34 -4.48
N GLU A 126 7.63 8.84 -5.64
CA GLU A 126 8.54 8.66 -6.78
C GLU A 126 9.14 10.00 -7.23
N ALA A 127 8.34 11.07 -7.29
CA ALA A 127 8.85 12.41 -7.61
C ALA A 127 9.92 12.88 -6.63
N ALA A 128 9.75 12.58 -5.32
CA ALA A 128 10.77 12.87 -4.32
C ALA A 128 12.05 12.04 -4.52
N LEU A 129 11.92 10.75 -4.82
CA LEU A 129 13.05 9.86 -5.10
C LEU A 129 13.82 10.31 -6.34
N ASN A 130 13.10 10.61 -7.43
CA ASN A 130 13.67 11.09 -8.68
C ASN A 130 14.43 12.42 -8.51
N ALA A 131 13.93 13.34 -7.68
CA ALA A 131 14.60 14.60 -7.35
C ALA A 131 15.95 14.38 -6.63
N HIS A 132 16.14 13.22 -5.99
CA HIS A 132 17.39 12.83 -5.33
C HIS A 132 18.25 11.87 -6.18
N GLY A 133 17.91 11.71 -7.46
CA GLY A 133 18.65 10.86 -8.38
C GLY A 133 18.37 9.35 -8.28
N HIS A 134 17.40 8.95 -7.46
CA HIS A 134 16.96 7.57 -7.36
C HIS A 134 15.92 7.28 -8.45
N LYS A 135 16.39 6.73 -9.57
CA LYS A 135 15.53 6.30 -10.68
C LYS A 135 15.47 4.78 -10.73
N PRO A 136 14.31 4.19 -11.04
CA PRO A 136 14.21 2.74 -11.16
C PRO A 136 14.82 2.25 -12.49
N ASP A 137 15.46 1.08 -12.45
CA ASP A 137 15.77 0.28 -13.63
C ASP A 137 14.61 -0.63 -14.03
N MET A 138 13.76 -0.96 -13.05
CA MET A 138 12.56 -1.76 -13.22
C MET A 138 11.49 -1.35 -12.21
N VAL A 139 10.26 -1.63 -12.53
CA VAL A 139 9.10 -1.30 -11.71
C VAL A 139 8.18 -2.51 -11.56
N ALA A 140 7.52 -2.61 -10.42
CA ALA A 140 6.48 -3.59 -10.14
C ALA A 140 5.40 -2.98 -9.25
N GLY A 141 4.17 -3.39 -9.41
CA GLY A 141 3.04 -2.94 -8.61
C GLY A 141 2.24 -4.10 -8.07
N HIS A 142 1.63 -3.91 -6.90
CA HIS A 142 0.68 -4.86 -6.34
C HIS A 142 -0.74 -4.33 -6.53
N SER A 143 -1.58 -5.05 -7.30
CA SER A 143 -2.98 -4.66 -7.55
C SER A 143 -3.09 -3.21 -8.07
N LEU A 144 -3.61 -2.29 -7.28
CA LEU A 144 -3.70 -0.86 -7.62
C LEU A 144 -2.32 -0.26 -7.97
N GLY A 145 -1.26 -0.67 -7.30
CA GLY A 145 0.11 -0.20 -7.56
C GLY A 145 0.61 -0.52 -8.97
N GLU A 146 -0.03 -1.44 -9.69
CA GLU A 146 0.28 -1.71 -11.10
C GLU A 146 0.06 -0.47 -11.99
N TYR A 147 -0.94 0.37 -11.69
CA TYR A 147 -1.15 1.64 -12.39
C TYR A 147 0.02 2.60 -12.17
N ALA A 148 0.55 2.69 -10.94
CA ALA A 148 1.75 3.49 -10.65
C ALA A 148 2.98 2.95 -11.39
N ALA A 149 3.14 1.62 -11.42
CA ALA A 149 4.22 0.98 -12.17
C ALA A 149 4.12 1.27 -13.67
N LEU A 150 2.92 1.20 -14.27
CA LEU A 150 2.69 1.54 -15.68
C LEU A 150 3.02 3.01 -15.98
N MET A 151 2.71 3.92 -15.05
CA MET A 151 3.08 5.34 -15.20
C MET A 151 4.58 5.55 -15.10
N SER A 152 5.23 4.98 -14.11
CA SER A 152 6.69 5.05 -13.94
C SER A 152 7.43 4.48 -15.14
N ALA A 153 6.87 3.44 -15.76
CA ALA A 153 7.37 2.88 -17.02
C ALA A 153 7.07 3.72 -18.27
N GLY A 154 6.30 4.81 -18.15
CA GLY A 154 5.92 5.67 -19.27
C GLY A 154 4.85 5.07 -20.20
N ILE A 155 4.13 4.05 -19.76
CA ILE A 155 3.08 3.37 -20.54
C ILE A 155 1.74 4.13 -20.42
N LEU A 156 1.44 4.64 -19.22
CA LEU A 156 0.27 5.48 -18.96
C LEU A 156 0.71 6.89 -18.56
N ASP A 157 -0.08 7.87 -18.92
CA ASP A 157 0.05 9.22 -18.35
C ASP A 157 -0.73 9.32 -17.03
N MET A 158 -0.47 10.36 -16.27
CA MET A 158 -1.07 10.55 -14.95
C MET A 158 -2.59 10.73 -15.02
N ASP A 159 -3.08 11.45 -16.01
CA ASP A 159 -4.51 11.74 -16.16
C ASP A 159 -5.28 10.44 -16.44
N GLY A 160 -4.83 9.67 -17.41
CA GLY A 160 -5.42 8.37 -17.77
C GLY A 160 -5.37 7.38 -16.63
N ALA A 161 -4.24 7.29 -15.91
CA ALA A 161 -4.09 6.37 -14.79
C ALA A 161 -5.00 6.73 -13.61
N LEU A 162 -5.08 8.01 -13.24
CA LEU A 162 -5.96 8.47 -12.15
C LEU A 162 -7.44 8.24 -12.48
N ARG A 163 -7.87 8.57 -13.71
CA ARG A 163 -9.25 8.33 -14.15
C ARG A 163 -9.59 6.83 -14.20
N ALA A 164 -8.67 6.00 -14.67
CA ALA A 164 -8.85 4.55 -14.68
C ALA A 164 -8.93 3.97 -13.26
N ALA A 165 -8.06 4.42 -12.35
CA ALA A 165 -8.10 4.00 -10.95
C ALA A 165 -9.39 4.45 -10.25
N ALA A 166 -9.86 5.67 -10.50
CA ALA A 166 -11.12 6.16 -9.96
C ALA A 166 -12.32 5.37 -10.48
N ALA A 167 -12.39 5.15 -11.81
CA ALA A 167 -13.46 4.35 -12.42
C ALA A 167 -13.47 2.93 -11.83
N ARG A 168 -12.29 2.29 -11.71
CA ARG A 168 -12.16 0.99 -11.05
C ARG A 168 -12.68 1.03 -9.62
N GLY A 169 -12.34 2.07 -8.86
CA GLY A 169 -12.80 2.26 -7.48
C GLY A 169 -14.32 2.37 -7.40
N THR A 170 -14.91 3.18 -8.26
CA THR A 170 -16.36 3.37 -8.35
C THR A 170 -17.08 2.06 -8.72
N GLU A 171 -16.62 1.37 -9.76
CA GLU A 171 -17.21 0.09 -10.16
C GLU A 171 -17.14 -0.98 -9.06
N MET A 172 -15.98 -1.07 -8.39
CA MET A 172 -15.84 -2.00 -7.25
C MET A 172 -16.74 -1.62 -6.06
N GLY A 173 -16.94 -0.32 -5.82
CA GLY A 173 -17.80 0.18 -4.73
C GLY A 173 -19.30 0.03 -5.04
N SER A 174 -19.68 0.08 -6.30
CA SER A 174 -21.08 0.06 -6.77
C SER A 174 -21.73 -1.33 -6.82
N VAL A 175 -20.96 -2.39 -6.59
CA VAL A 175 -21.48 -3.76 -6.65
C VAL A 175 -22.52 -3.98 -5.55
N GLU A 176 -23.78 -4.19 -5.97
CA GLU A 176 -24.91 -4.50 -5.10
C GLU A 176 -25.21 -6.01 -5.19
N ILE A 177 -24.69 -6.76 -4.22
CA ILE A 177 -24.97 -8.19 -4.01
C ILE A 177 -25.20 -8.44 -2.53
N ASP A 178 -26.00 -9.46 -2.20
CA ASP A 178 -26.37 -9.79 -0.81
C ASP A 178 -25.15 -10.14 0.03
N ASP A 179 -24.25 -10.97 -0.49
CA ASP A 179 -22.96 -11.28 0.13
C ASP A 179 -21.82 -10.65 -0.68
N LYS A 180 -21.24 -9.56 -0.16
CA LYS A 180 -20.08 -8.90 -0.77
C LYS A 180 -18.79 -9.72 -0.67
N GLY A 181 -18.86 -10.87 0.01
CA GLY A 181 -17.73 -11.74 0.22
C GLY A 181 -16.79 -11.26 1.30
N LEU A 182 -15.76 -12.05 1.52
CA LEU A 182 -14.70 -11.77 2.48
C LEU A 182 -13.34 -12.04 1.85
N MET A 183 -12.34 -11.24 2.24
CA MET A 183 -10.95 -11.51 1.95
C MET A 183 -10.20 -11.71 3.26
N ALA A 184 -9.30 -12.69 3.29
CA ALA A 184 -8.45 -12.92 4.46
C ALA A 184 -7.03 -13.26 4.03
N SER A 185 -6.05 -12.67 4.70
CA SER A 185 -4.65 -13.07 4.56
C SER A 185 -4.38 -14.31 5.39
N VAL A 186 -3.67 -15.27 4.82
CA VAL A 186 -3.28 -16.53 5.44
C VAL A 186 -1.76 -16.68 5.37
N THR A 187 -1.14 -16.93 6.53
CA THR A 187 0.31 -17.18 6.62
C THR A 187 0.57 -18.68 6.67
N ALA A 188 0.63 -19.30 5.51
CA ALA A 188 0.89 -20.73 5.34
C ALA A 188 1.59 -20.98 3.97
N PRO A 189 2.23 -22.15 3.76
CA PRO A 189 2.69 -22.56 2.44
C PRO A 189 1.53 -22.66 1.46
N TYR A 190 1.74 -22.21 0.22
CA TYR A 190 0.68 -22.16 -0.80
C TYR A 190 0.00 -23.51 -1.04
N GLU A 191 0.77 -24.58 -1.05
CA GLU A 191 0.28 -25.95 -1.27
C GLU A 191 -0.75 -26.32 -0.19
N ARG A 192 -0.48 -25.97 1.09
CA ARG A 192 -1.42 -26.22 2.17
C ARG A 192 -2.67 -25.34 2.07
N ILE A 193 -2.50 -24.11 1.60
CA ILE A 193 -3.65 -23.21 1.36
C ILE A 193 -4.56 -23.80 0.28
N ALA A 194 -4.01 -24.29 -0.81
CA ALA A 194 -4.77 -24.90 -1.90
C ALA A 194 -5.55 -26.13 -1.41
N GLU A 195 -4.93 -27.02 -0.63
CA GLU A 195 -5.58 -28.20 -0.05
C GLU A 195 -6.78 -27.83 0.84
N ILE A 196 -6.59 -26.90 1.77
CA ILE A 196 -7.66 -26.48 2.71
C ILE A 196 -8.83 -25.82 1.98
N ILE A 197 -8.56 -25.02 0.95
CA ILE A 197 -9.61 -24.40 0.16
C ILE A 197 -10.48 -25.45 -0.53
N GLU A 198 -9.88 -26.53 -1.08
CA GLU A 198 -10.62 -27.62 -1.72
C GLU A 198 -11.49 -28.42 -0.73
N GLU A 199 -11.18 -28.37 0.58
CA GLU A 199 -11.97 -29.02 1.62
C GLU A 199 -13.14 -28.19 2.14
N VAL A 200 -13.32 -26.97 1.68
CA VAL A 200 -14.38 -26.04 2.12
C VAL A 200 -15.54 -26.07 1.13
N ASP A 201 -16.75 -26.28 1.65
CA ASP A 201 -17.95 -26.16 0.85
C ASP A 201 -18.24 -24.68 0.55
N GLY A 202 -18.54 -24.36 -0.73
CA GLY A 202 -18.80 -23.01 -1.18
C GLY A 202 -17.62 -22.38 -1.93
N TYR A 203 -17.77 -21.10 -2.29
CA TYR A 203 -16.80 -20.43 -3.15
C TYR A 203 -15.67 -19.76 -2.34
N VAL A 204 -14.47 -20.33 -2.41
CA VAL A 204 -13.22 -19.77 -1.89
C VAL A 204 -12.10 -19.98 -2.88
N ILE A 205 -11.31 -18.96 -3.11
CA ILE A 205 -10.14 -19.00 -4.01
C ILE A 205 -8.91 -18.39 -3.36
N ALA A 206 -7.72 -18.80 -3.82
CA ALA A 206 -6.47 -18.12 -3.56
C ALA A 206 -6.34 -16.89 -4.50
N ALA A 207 -6.74 -15.74 -4.02
CA ALA A 207 -6.85 -14.52 -4.84
C ALA A 207 -5.49 -13.85 -5.10
N ASN A 208 -4.62 -13.74 -4.08
CA ASN A 208 -3.32 -13.09 -4.21
C ASN A 208 -2.21 -13.91 -3.54
N LYS A 209 -1.23 -14.33 -4.31
CA LYS A 209 -0.02 -15.00 -3.82
C LYS A 209 1.05 -13.94 -3.51
N ASN A 210 1.01 -13.35 -2.33
CA ASN A 210 1.87 -12.22 -1.96
C ASN A 210 3.31 -12.62 -1.66
N SER A 211 3.52 -13.83 -1.14
CA SER A 211 4.84 -14.41 -0.92
C SER A 211 4.74 -15.94 -0.85
N PRO A 212 5.87 -16.68 -0.80
CA PRO A 212 5.84 -18.14 -0.62
C PRO A 212 5.11 -18.60 0.64
N LYS A 213 4.89 -17.71 1.62
CA LYS A 213 4.27 -18.02 2.91
C LYS A 213 3.06 -17.15 3.22
N MET A 214 2.58 -16.35 2.28
CA MET A 214 1.43 -15.48 2.49
C MET A 214 0.57 -15.42 1.24
N THR A 215 -0.67 -15.85 1.36
CA THR A 215 -1.68 -15.78 0.31
C THR A 215 -2.95 -15.12 0.86
N VAL A 216 -3.58 -14.28 0.08
CA VAL A 216 -4.93 -13.80 0.39
C VAL A 216 -5.93 -14.75 -0.25
N ILE A 217 -6.84 -15.28 0.56
CA ILE A 217 -8.02 -16.01 0.10
C ILE A 217 -9.21 -15.07 -0.02
N ALA A 218 -10.10 -15.33 -0.95
CA ALA A 218 -11.32 -14.55 -1.17
C ALA A 218 -12.46 -15.45 -1.61
N GLY A 219 -13.69 -15.07 -1.31
CA GLY A 219 -14.87 -15.83 -1.66
C GLY A 219 -16.12 -15.38 -0.91
N GLU A 220 -17.12 -16.22 -0.86
CA GLU A 220 -18.32 -15.99 -0.04
C GLU A 220 -17.95 -15.88 1.44
N THR A 221 -18.67 -15.06 2.19
CA THR A 221 -18.31 -14.72 3.58
C THR A 221 -18.21 -15.95 4.48
N GLU A 222 -19.18 -16.83 4.50
CA GLU A 222 -19.18 -18.01 5.37
C GLU A 222 -18.14 -19.07 4.94
N PRO A 223 -17.98 -19.41 3.66
CA PRO A 223 -16.89 -20.27 3.20
C PRO A 223 -15.49 -19.74 3.57
N VAL A 224 -15.22 -18.44 3.40
CA VAL A 224 -13.93 -17.87 3.80
C VAL A 224 -13.72 -17.97 5.31
N ARG A 225 -14.74 -17.72 6.13
CA ARG A 225 -14.67 -17.91 7.59
C ARG A 225 -14.43 -19.38 7.98
N ALA A 226 -15.06 -20.31 7.29
CA ALA A 226 -14.82 -21.74 7.49
C ALA A 226 -13.37 -22.13 7.14
N ALA A 227 -12.85 -21.60 6.03
CA ALA A 227 -11.43 -21.77 5.67
C ALA A 227 -10.50 -21.21 6.75
N MET A 228 -10.75 -19.97 7.22
CA MET A 228 -9.95 -19.35 8.29
C MET A 228 -9.92 -20.22 9.53
N SER A 229 -11.05 -20.74 9.96
CA SER A 229 -11.15 -21.64 11.14
C SER A 229 -10.32 -22.92 10.96
N LYS A 230 -10.29 -23.51 9.75
CA LYS A 230 -9.45 -24.67 9.45
C LYS A 230 -7.96 -24.32 9.51
N PHE A 231 -7.53 -23.17 8.95
CA PHE A 231 -6.16 -22.70 9.04
C PHE A 231 -5.72 -22.48 10.49
N GLU A 232 -6.55 -21.83 11.30
CA GLU A 232 -6.28 -21.57 12.71
C GLU A 232 -6.19 -22.86 13.54
N ALA A 233 -7.01 -23.85 13.24
CA ALA A 233 -6.95 -25.17 13.86
C ALA A 233 -5.62 -25.90 13.59
N GLU A 234 -4.97 -25.62 12.46
CA GLU A 234 -3.62 -26.12 12.13
C GLU A 234 -2.50 -25.20 12.63
N GLY A 235 -2.82 -24.11 13.33
CA GLY A 235 -1.84 -23.19 13.91
C GLY A 235 -1.34 -22.10 12.94
N PHE A 236 -1.98 -21.92 11.78
CA PHE A 236 -1.66 -20.82 10.86
C PHE A 236 -2.37 -19.53 11.29
N GLN A 237 -1.75 -18.39 10.97
CA GLN A 237 -2.34 -17.08 11.25
C GLN A 237 -3.25 -16.65 10.10
N THR A 238 -4.43 -16.14 10.46
CA THR A 238 -5.37 -15.54 9.52
C THR A 238 -5.75 -14.12 9.96
N VAL A 239 -6.00 -13.22 9.01
CA VAL A 239 -6.48 -11.85 9.24
C VAL A 239 -7.46 -11.49 8.12
N ALA A 240 -8.72 -11.19 8.49
CA ALA A 240 -9.79 -10.73 7.61
C ALA A 240 -9.77 -9.22 7.41
#